data_458e5361317da5e9a9c90561a71911db
#
_entry.id   458e5361317da5e9a9c90561a71911db
#
_cell.length_a   1.000
_cell.length_b   1.000
_cell.length_c   1.000
_cell.angle_alpha   90.00
_cell.angle_beta   90.00
_cell.angle_gamma   90.00
#
_symmetry.space_group_name_H-M   'P 1'
#
loop_
_entity.id
_entity.type
_entity.pdbx_description
1 polymer ?
#
loop_
_entity_poly.entity_id
_entity_poly.type
_entity_poly.pdbx_seq_one_letter_code
_entity_poly.pdbx_strand_id
1 'polypeptide(L)'
;MLQPKKTKFRRMQKGRMKGVAQRGNQLAYGSFGIKALESSWITGRQIEAARQAITRYMKREGQIWIRIFPDKPITKKPAEVRMGKGKGNPEGFVAPVTPGRILFKAEGVPMEIAREALRLGAQKLPITTKFIVRRDYDESTAL
;
A
#
# COMPACT_ATOMS: atom_id res chain seq x y z
N MET A 1 11.15 4.50 -8.04
CA MET A 1 10.29 4.38 -6.86
C MET A 1 9.14 5.36 -6.93
N LEU A 2 8.04 5.01 -6.31
CA LEU A 2 6.87 5.89 -6.27
C LEU A 2 7.16 7.10 -5.39
N GLN A 3 7.00 8.29 -5.97
CA GLN A 3 7.10 9.55 -5.24
C GLN A 3 6.41 10.64 -6.05
N PRO A 4 5.91 11.71 -5.43
CA PRO A 4 5.28 12.81 -6.17
C PRO A 4 6.29 13.54 -7.05
N LYS A 5 5.85 13.94 -8.24
CA LYS A 5 6.67 14.77 -9.14
C LYS A 5 6.80 16.20 -8.61
N LYS A 6 5.74 16.72 -8.05
CA LYS A 6 5.68 18.04 -7.43
C LYS A 6 4.95 17.95 -6.11
N THR A 7 5.37 18.76 -5.15
CA THR A 7 4.69 18.85 -3.86
C THR A 7 4.27 20.28 -3.60
N LYS A 8 3.07 20.46 -3.07
CA LYS A 8 2.60 21.77 -2.61
C LYS A 8 3.38 22.20 -1.37
N PHE A 9 3.67 21.24 -0.49
CA PHE A 9 4.49 21.45 0.70
C PHE A 9 5.57 20.39 0.77
N ARG A 10 6.82 20.80 1.01
CA ARG A 10 7.93 19.86 1.19
C ARG A 10 7.94 19.23 2.57
N ARG A 11 7.32 19.91 3.54
CA ARG A 11 7.20 19.45 4.92
C ARG A 11 5.75 19.45 5.33
N MET A 12 5.37 18.51 6.16
CA MET A 12 3.99 18.35 6.62
C MET A 12 4.01 17.88 8.06
N GLN A 13 3.00 18.27 8.83
CA GLN A 13 2.88 17.80 10.20
C GLN A 13 2.60 16.30 10.20
N LYS A 14 3.14 15.62 11.23
CA LYS A 14 3.01 14.17 11.38
C LYS A 14 1.55 13.72 11.45
N GLY A 15 0.72 14.43 12.20
CA GLY A 15 -0.69 14.11 12.32
C GLY A 15 -0.95 12.81 13.07
N ARG A 16 -2.23 12.44 13.15
CA ARG A 16 -2.69 11.19 13.76
C ARG A 16 -3.52 10.41 12.76
N MET A 17 -3.25 9.11 12.67
CA MET A 17 -4.03 8.21 11.81
C MET A 17 -5.12 7.56 12.64
N LYS A 18 -6.30 8.18 12.66
CA LYS A 18 -7.45 7.67 13.39
C LYS A 18 -8.57 7.30 12.43
N GLY A 19 -9.44 6.41 12.88
CA GLY A 19 -10.64 6.04 12.16
C GLY A 19 -10.42 4.89 11.21
N VAL A 20 -11.49 4.61 10.44
CA VAL A 20 -11.52 3.53 9.46
C VAL A 20 -11.67 4.15 8.09
N ALA A 21 -11.06 3.55 7.08
CA ALA A 21 -11.12 4.08 5.72
C ALA A 21 -12.56 4.10 5.20
N GLN A 22 -12.98 5.27 4.69
CA GLN A 22 -14.28 5.44 4.06
C GLN A 22 -14.17 5.46 2.53
N ARG A 23 -12.97 5.69 2.02
CA ARG A 23 -12.67 5.62 0.59
C ARG A 23 -11.60 4.56 0.34
N GLY A 24 -11.69 3.91 -0.82
CA GLY A 24 -10.73 2.87 -1.17
C GLY A 24 -10.87 1.61 -0.31
N ASN A 25 -12.06 1.35 0.24
CA ASN A 25 -12.32 0.19 1.10
C ASN A 25 -13.15 -0.88 0.39
N GLN A 26 -13.44 -0.71 -0.90
CA GLN A 26 -14.23 -1.66 -1.69
C GLN A 26 -13.51 -1.99 -3.00
N LEU A 27 -13.69 -3.23 -3.48
CA LEU A 27 -13.20 -3.64 -4.78
C LEU A 27 -14.19 -3.25 -5.86
N ALA A 28 -13.94 -2.12 -6.53
CA ALA A 28 -14.75 -1.65 -7.65
C ALA A 28 -14.38 -2.36 -8.95
N TYR A 29 -13.12 -2.71 -9.10
CA TYR A 29 -12.60 -3.50 -10.21
C TYR A 29 -11.46 -4.38 -9.67
N GLY A 30 -11.11 -5.41 -10.42
CA GLY A 30 -10.21 -6.43 -9.92
C GLY A 30 -10.97 -7.44 -9.06
N SER A 31 -10.64 -8.72 -9.18
CA SER A 31 -11.36 -9.79 -8.49
C SER A 31 -10.86 -9.99 -7.07
N PHE A 32 -9.61 -9.68 -6.79
CA PHE A 32 -8.95 -9.97 -5.53
C PHE A 32 -8.20 -8.75 -5.02
N GLY A 33 -7.96 -8.72 -3.71
CA GLY A 33 -7.18 -7.65 -3.13
C GLY A 33 -6.71 -7.97 -1.72
N ILE A 34 -5.89 -7.09 -1.18
CA ILE A 34 -5.53 -7.10 0.23
C ILE A 34 -5.94 -5.79 0.87
N LYS A 35 -6.48 -5.90 2.06
CA LYS A 35 -7.03 -4.79 2.83
C LYS A 35 -6.23 -4.64 4.12
N ALA A 36 -5.92 -3.40 4.48
CA ALA A 36 -5.21 -3.11 5.72
C ALA A 36 -6.11 -3.37 6.94
N LEU A 37 -5.54 -3.96 7.97
CA LEU A 37 -6.25 -4.21 9.23
C LEU A 37 -5.80 -3.25 10.35
N GLU A 38 -4.74 -2.51 10.12
CA GLU A 38 -4.21 -1.55 11.11
C GLU A 38 -3.71 -0.29 10.42
N SER A 39 -3.45 0.75 11.21
CA SER A 39 -2.93 2.02 10.69
C SER A 39 -1.40 2.00 10.67
N SER A 40 -0.82 2.52 9.60
CA SER A 40 0.63 2.68 9.50
C SER A 40 0.99 3.59 8.34
N TRP A 41 2.25 3.98 8.30
CA TRP A 41 2.86 4.65 7.15
C TRP A 41 3.58 3.59 6.32
N ILE A 42 3.31 3.57 5.02
CA ILE A 42 3.93 2.64 4.08
C ILE A 42 4.82 3.46 3.14
N THR A 43 6.09 3.08 3.08
CA THR A 43 7.06 3.79 2.23
C THR A 43 6.96 3.32 0.78
N GLY A 44 7.47 4.15 -0.14
CA GLY A 44 7.53 3.78 -1.55
C GLY A 44 8.36 2.51 -1.79
N ARG A 45 9.40 2.30 -1.00
CA ARG A 45 10.22 1.09 -1.08
C ARG A 45 9.44 -0.17 -0.70
N GLN A 46 8.63 -0.07 0.35
CA GLN A 46 7.78 -1.18 0.78
C GLN A 46 6.73 -1.52 -0.27
N ILE A 47 6.11 -0.49 -0.87
CA ILE A 47 5.13 -0.68 -1.94
C ILE A 47 5.79 -1.38 -3.13
N GLU A 48 6.95 -0.93 -3.55
CA GLU A 48 7.67 -1.52 -4.69
C GLU A 48 8.10 -2.96 -4.40
N ALA A 49 8.59 -3.24 -3.21
CA ALA A 49 8.96 -4.58 -2.82
C ALA A 49 7.75 -5.53 -2.85
N ALA A 50 6.60 -5.08 -2.36
CA ALA A 50 5.36 -5.84 -2.40
C ALA A 50 4.93 -6.11 -3.84
N ARG A 51 4.95 -5.08 -4.68
CA ARG A 51 4.59 -5.21 -6.10
C ARG A 51 5.46 -6.27 -6.80
N GLN A 52 6.77 -6.20 -6.58
CA GLN A 52 7.70 -7.17 -7.19
C GLN A 52 7.44 -8.59 -6.71
N ALA A 53 7.16 -8.79 -5.43
CA ALA A 53 6.87 -10.11 -4.90
C ALA A 53 5.59 -10.68 -5.51
N ILE A 54 4.55 -9.87 -5.64
CA ILE A 54 3.28 -10.29 -6.24
C ILE A 54 3.47 -10.64 -7.71
N THR A 55 4.11 -9.76 -8.47
CA THR A 55 4.34 -9.97 -9.90
C THR A 55 5.18 -11.21 -10.17
N ARG A 56 6.21 -11.42 -9.36
CA ARG A 56 7.09 -12.58 -9.52
C ARG A 56 6.35 -13.88 -9.31
N TYR A 57 5.50 -13.96 -8.29
CA TYR A 57 4.73 -15.17 -8.03
C TYR A 57 3.71 -15.44 -9.12
N MET A 58 3.06 -14.39 -9.63
CA MET A 58 2.07 -14.51 -10.71
C MET A 58 2.72 -14.74 -12.08
N LYS A 59 4.06 -14.75 -12.17
CA LYS A 59 4.82 -14.96 -13.40
C LYS A 59 4.41 -13.98 -14.50
N ARG A 60 4.09 -12.75 -14.12
CA ARG A 60 3.62 -11.68 -15.01
C ARG A 60 2.29 -11.97 -15.71
N GLU A 61 1.55 -12.98 -15.25
CA GLU A 61 0.18 -13.20 -15.71
C GLU A 61 -0.77 -12.33 -14.92
N GLY A 62 -1.88 -11.93 -15.56
CA GLY A 62 -2.87 -11.08 -14.93
C GLY A 62 -2.42 -9.63 -14.77
N GLN A 63 -3.19 -8.89 -13.99
CA GLN A 63 -2.95 -7.47 -13.75
C GLN A 63 -2.95 -7.17 -12.26
N ILE A 64 -2.10 -6.22 -11.87
CA ILE A 64 -2.00 -5.74 -10.50
C ILE A 64 -2.18 -4.23 -10.50
N TRP A 65 -2.97 -3.73 -9.56
CA TRP A 65 -3.13 -2.29 -9.34
C TRP A 65 -2.65 -1.93 -7.95
N ILE A 66 -1.78 -0.93 -7.86
CA ILE A 66 -1.37 -0.34 -6.60
C ILE A 66 -2.39 0.75 -6.27
N ARG A 67 -3.08 0.64 -5.14
CA ARG A 67 -4.16 1.55 -4.77
C ARG A 67 -3.76 2.61 -3.75
N ILE A 68 -2.50 2.64 -3.36
CA ILE A 68 -1.95 3.64 -2.45
C ILE A 68 -0.77 4.33 -3.11
N PHE A 69 -0.53 5.57 -2.73
CA PHE A 69 0.58 6.35 -3.26
C PHE A 69 1.26 7.11 -2.13
N PRO A 70 2.59 7.07 -2.06
CA PRO A 70 3.33 7.76 -0.99
C PRO A 70 3.46 9.24 -1.31
N ASP A 71 2.48 10.02 -0.84
CA ASP A 71 2.43 11.46 -1.11
C ASP A 71 2.68 12.33 0.13
N LYS A 72 2.77 11.74 1.32
CA LYS A 72 3.01 12.48 2.55
C LYS A 72 4.52 12.60 2.79
N PRO A 73 5.08 13.83 2.79
CA PRO A 73 6.50 14.01 3.08
C PRO A 73 6.80 13.75 4.54
N ILE A 74 7.92 13.07 4.79
CA ILE A 74 8.44 12.87 6.14
C ILE A 74 9.81 13.53 6.25
N THR A 75 10.14 13.97 7.46
CA THR A 75 11.40 14.60 7.75
C THR A 75 12.15 13.83 8.81
N LYS A 76 13.46 13.83 8.73
CA LYS A 76 14.33 13.19 9.72
C LYS A 76 15.51 14.10 10.00
N LYS A 77 15.83 14.25 11.29
CA LYS A 77 17.04 14.95 11.68
C LYS A 77 18.21 13.96 11.74
N PRO A 78 19.42 14.38 11.36
CA PRO A 78 20.58 13.54 11.56
C PRO A 78 20.74 13.17 13.04
N ALA A 79 21.29 12.00 13.32
CA ALA A 79 21.45 11.53 14.68
C ALA A 79 22.30 12.46 15.56
N GLU A 80 23.17 13.25 14.92
CA GLU A 80 24.09 14.18 15.60
C GLU A 80 23.45 15.52 15.96
N VAL A 81 22.23 15.80 15.46
CA VAL A 81 21.57 17.09 15.68
C VAL A 81 20.68 16.99 16.91
N ARG A 82 20.81 17.98 17.81
CA ARG A 82 19.96 18.04 19.00
C ARG A 82 18.52 18.31 18.64
N MET A 83 17.60 17.70 19.39
CA MET A 83 16.17 17.93 19.22
C MET A 83 15.81 19.38 19.58
N GLY A 84 14.76 19.90 18.94
CA GLY A 84 14.19 21.19 19.29
C GLY A 84 14.60 22.39 18.46
N LYS A 85 15.52 22.24 17.51
CA LYS A 85 15.94 23.34 16.62
C LYS A 85 15.20 23.39 15.29
N GLY A 86 13.88 23.17 15.34
CA GLY A 86 13.05 23.17 14.15
C GLY A 86 12.92 21.80 13.50
N LYS A 87 12.16 21.74 12.41
CA LYS A 87 11.85 20.50 11.70
C LYS A 87 13.03 20.06 10.85
N GLY A 88 13.30 18.77 10.83
CA GLY A 88 14.36 18.19 10.02
C GLY A 88 14.12 18.35 8.51
N ASN A 89 15.10 17.98 7.73
CA ASN A 89 15.00 18.02 6.27
C ASN A 89 14.06 16.94 5.75
N PRO A 90 13.35 17.17 4.62
CA PRO A 90 12.56 16.14 3.99
C PRO A 90 13.44 14.95 3.59
N GLU A 91 13.04 13.75 3.99
CA GLU A 91 13.81 12.53 3.69
C GLU A 91 13.13 11.67 2.64
N GLY A 92 11.80 11.67 2.59
CA GLY A 92 11.06 10.83 1.65
C GLY A 92 9.58 11.03 1.80
N PHE A 93 8.83 10.09 1.23
CA PHE A 93 7.38 10.14 1.22
C PHE A 93 6.81 8.82 1.70
N VAL A 94 5.66 8.89 2.36
CA VAL A 94 4.94 7.71 2.84
C VAL A 94 3.46 7.82 2.47
N ALA A 95 2.81 6.67 2.37
CA ALA A 95 1.36 6.58 2.24
C ALA A 95 0.77 6.32 3.62
N PRO A 96 -0.01 7.26 4.18
CA PRO A 96 -0.73 7.00 5.43
C PRO A 96 -1.91 6.08 5.14
N VAL A 97 -2.00 4.97 5.88
CA VAL A 97 -3.02 3.94 5.66
C VAL A 97 -3.79 3.74 6.95
N THR A 98 -5.12 3.68 6.83
CA THR A 98 -6.03 3.38 7.94
C THR A 98 -6.68 2.02 7.72
N PRO A 99 -7.20 1.36 8.80
CA PRO A 99 -7.87 0.07 8.63
C PRO A 99 -9.00 0.15 7.61
N GLY A 100 -9.12 -0.88 6.78
CA GLY A 100 -10.13 -0.95 5.73
C GLY A 100 -9.66 -0.51 4.36
N ARG A 101 -8.51 0.14 4.26
CA ARG A 101 -7.97 0.59 2.97
C ARG A 101 -7.48 -0.59 2.15
N ILE A 102 -7.88 -0.66 0.88
CA ILE A 102 -7.36 -1.65 -0.06
C ILE A 102 -6.01 -1.16 -0.57
N LEU A 103 -5.00 -2.02 -0.46
CA LEU A 103 -3.62 -1.67 -0.80
C LEU A 103 -3.26 -2.09 -2.22
N PHE A 104 -3.60 -3.32 -2.59
CA PHE A 104 -3.34 -3.87 -3.91
C PHE A 104 -4.57 -4.60 -4.40
N LYS A 105 -4.77 -4.59 -5.72
CA LYS A 105 -5.81 -5.38 -6.40
C LYS A 105 -5.16 -6.25 -7.45
N ALA A 106 -5.73 -7.42 -7.69
CA ALA A 106 -5.25 -8.36 -8.70
C ALA A 106 -6.41 -8.95 -9.48
N GLU A 107 -6.17 -9.28 -10.74
CA GLU A 107 -7.14 -9.90 -11.61
C GLU A 107 -6.44 -10.71 -12.70
N GLY A 108 -7.16 -11.66 -13.29
CA GLY A 108 -6.65 -12.43 -14.42
C GLY A 108 -5.87 -13.68 -14.05
N VAL A 109 -5.93 -14.09 -12.78
CA VAL A 109 -5.32 -15.33 -12.30
C VAL A 109 -6.33 -16.08 -11.43
N PRO A 110 -6.16 -17.41 -11.24
CA PRO A 110 -7.01 -18.16 -10.32
C PRO A 110 -6.88 -17.65 -8.88
N MET A 111 -7.94 -17.85 -8.10
CA MET A 111 -7.99 -17.38 -6.71
C MET A 111 -6.80 -17.87 -5.88
N GLU A 112 -6.41 -19.14 -6.03
CA GLU A 112 -5.31 -19.71 -5.24
C GLU A 112 -3.98 -19.00 -5.52
N ILE A 113 -3.73 -18.72 -6.79
CA ILE A 113 -2.51 -17.99 -7.20
C ILE A 113 -2.55 -16.56 -6.69
N ALA A 114 -3.70 -15.89 -6.83
CA ALA A 114 -3.85 -14.53 -6.34
C ALA A 114 -3.68 -14.45 -4.82
N ARG A 115 -4.27 -15.39 -4.09
CA ARG A 115 -4.17 -15.44 -2.62
C ARG A 115 -2.70 -15.56 -2.18
N GLU A 116 -1.97 -16.49 -2.77
CA GLU A 116 -0.57 -16.69 -2.41
C GLU A 116 0.30 -15.52 -2.84
N ALA A 117 0.08 -14.99 -4.04
CA ALA A 117 0.82 -13.83 -4.53
C ALA A 117 0.65 -12.62 -3.60
N LEU A 118 -0.60 -12.31 -3.25
CA LEU A 118 -0.90 -11.19 -2.37
C LEU A 118 -0.39 -11.42 -0.95
N ARG A 119 -0.40 -12.67 -0.48
CA ARG A 119 0.20 -13.01 0.82
C ARG A 119 1.69 -12.72 0.83
N LEU A 120 2.40 -13.10 -0.22
CA LEU A 120 3.84 -12.83 -0.33
C LEU A 120 4.11 -11.33 -0.39
N GLY A 121 3.29 -10.58 -1.13
CA GLY A 121 3.40 -9.13 -1.17
C GLY A 121 3.16 -8.51 0.20
N ALA A 122 2.16 -9.00 0.91
CA ALA A 122 1.81 -8.46 2.22
C ALA A 122 2.95 -8.63 3.24
N GLN A 123 3.78 -9.66 3.10
CA GLN A 123 4.94 -9.85 3.97
C GLN A 123 5.97 -8.73 3.87
N LYS A 124 5.95 -7.97 2.77
CA LYS A 124 6.85 -6.83 2.58
C LYS A 124 6.31 -5.54 3.19
N LEU A 125 5.09 -5.58 3.69
CA LEU A 125 4.43 -4.40 4.27
C LEU A 125 4.52 -4.44 5.80
N PRO A 126 4.51 -3.25 6.47
CA PRO A 126 4.69 -3.19 7.93
C PRO A 126 3.40 -3.42 8.71
N ILE A 127 2.32 -3.87 8.08
CA ILE A 127 1.02 -4.01 8.70
C ILE A 127 0.42 -5.37 8.41
N THR A 128 -0.54 -5.77 9.25
CA THR A 128 -1.36 -6.94 8.98
C THR A 128 -2.41 -6.61 7.93
N THR A 129 -2.69 -7.58 7.08
CA THR A 129 -3.63 -7.43 5.98
C THR A 129 -4.58 -8.62 5.92
N LYS A 130 -5.66 -8.44 5.18
CA LYS A 130 -6.64 -9.49 4.92
C LYS A 130 -6.85 -9.64 3.42
N PHE A 131 -6.80 -10.87 2.92
CA PHE A 131 -7.17 -11.17 1.55
C PHE A 131 -8.68 -11.02 1.38
N ILE A 132 -9.08 -10.33 0.32
CA ILE A 132 -10.50 -10.11 0.02
C ILE A 132 -10.80 -10.50 -1.42
N VAL A 133 -12.06 -10.88 -1.64
CA VAL A 133 -12.58 -11.26 -2.94
C VAL A 133 -13.76 -10.34 -3.26
N ARG A 134 -13.90 -9.96 -4.51
CA ARG A 134 -15.04 -9.14 -4.94
C ARG A 134 -16.34 -9.89 -4.70
N ARG A 135 -17.39 -9.18 -4.27
CA ARG A 135 -18.66 -9.78 -3.86
C ARG A 135 -19.32 -10.63 -4.95
N ASP A 136 -19.17 -10.20 -6.20
CA ASP A 136 -19.78 -10.88 -7.34
C ASP A 136 -18.83 -11.84 -8.07
N TYR A 137 -17.72 -12.21 -7.42
CA TYR A 137 -16.76 -13.13 -8.01
C TYR A 137 -17.34 -14.53 -8.07
N ASP A 138 -17.19 -15.16 -9.24
CA ASP A 138 -17.60 -16.54 -9.51
C ASP A 138 -16.43 -17.29 -10.13
N GLU A 139 -16.01 -18.37 -9.49
CA GLU A 139 -14.89 -19.18 -9.97
C GLU A 139 -15.13 -19.77 -11.35
N SER A 140 -16.39 -20.03 -11.69
CA SER A 140 -16.74 -20.59 -13.00
C SER A 140 -16.47 -19.61 -14.15
N THR A 141 -16.38 -18.32 -13.87
CA THR A 141 -16.11 -17.29 -14.87
C THR A 141 -14.65 -16.83 -14.87
N ALA A 142 -13.80 -17.41 -14.03
CA ALA A 142 -12.44 -16.95 -13.78
C ALA A 142 -11.40 -17.46 -14.78
N LEU A 143 -11.81 -18.00 -15.91
CA LEU A 143 -10.86 -18.52 -16.90
C LEU A 143 -10.64 -17.57 -18.06
#